data_a84aa588ed3f16382f48d72a81f57c3b
#
_entry.id   a84aa588ed3f16382f48d72a81f57c3b
#
_cell.length_a   1.000
_cell.length_b   1.000
_cell.length_c   1.000
_cell.angle_alpha   90.00
_cell.angle_beta   90.00
_cell.angle_gamma   90.00
#
_symmetry.space_group_name_H-M   'P 1'
#
loop_
_entity.id
_entity.type
_entity.pdbx_description
1 polymer ?
#
loop_
_entity_poly.entity_id
_entity_poly.type
_entity_poly.pdbx_seq_one_letter_code
_entity_poly.pdbx_strand_id
1 'polypeptide(L)'
;MEEVKKIKTHCRNCHGACGVIAQVKDGRVVKVEGDPDSPISRGTMCTKGLAVTQLAYHPDRIIHPMKKVNGKWERITWDEALETIASKFQAVIDEYGPEYIVVGQGTGRDYESHLYRFANLLGTPNVLTAGHMCYVSRVSTSLITCGNLPVVDYAGEPKCIVMWACNPMWTNPDEYKGENFYRAFKKGAKLISIDPRKSLYAGKADLWLQLRPGTDGALAFGFHHVIIEEELYEKDFVENHVHGWDAFKERVMKDYPLEKVQEITWVDKELIREAARMYATTKPAAIHWGVPTEQTINCADCTRTMIGLMGITGNLDAPGANALFVNPPTRTVAEFARHKDLSREVIAKRLGGEQFKLGARVAFINPKKAWDSILYGEPYQLKAGLLCGTNPVVSRANAKEAYAALQKLEFLVVIDHFMTPTAELADIFLP
;
A
#
# COMPACT_ATOMS: atom_id res chain seq x y z
N MET A 1 -1.49 46.49 0.75
CA MET A 1 -1.84 45.05 0.91
C MET A 1 -0.83 44.26 0.11
N GLU A 2 -0.06 43.37 0.72
CA GLU A 2 0.87 42.57 -0.05
C GLU A 2 0.12 41.69 -1.08
N GLU A 3 0.71 41.60 -2.27
CA GLU A 3 0.16 40.85 -3.39
C GLU A 3 0.18 39.36 -3.11
N VAL A 4 -0.91 38.65 -3.43
CA VAL A 4 -0.97 37.21 -3.32
C VAL A 4 -0.07 36.57 -4.38
N LYS A 5 0.98 35.87 -3.95
CA LYS A 5 1.88 35.13 -4.85
C LYS A 5 1.29 33.75 -5.16
N LYS A 6 1.23 33.39 -6.44
CA LYS A 6 0.84 32.04 -6.90
C LYS A 6 2.09 31.22 -7.19
N ILE A 7 2.23 30.08 -6.50
CA ILE A 7 3.40 29.20 -6.61
C ILE A 7 2.93 27.83 -7.09
N LYS A 8 3.44 27.38 -8.23
CA LYS A 8 3.24 26.01 -8.70
C LYS A 8 4.09 25.05 -7.88
N THR A 9 3.47 24.01 -7.37
CA THR A 9 4.11 22.95 -6.58
C THR A 9 3.28 21.66 -6.67
N HIS A 10 3.45 20.74 -5.75
CA HIS A 10 2.66 19.50 -5.70
C HIS A 10 2.18 19.18 -4.27
N CYS A 11 1.03 18.53 -4.20
CA CYS A 11 0.47 18.07 -2.93
C CYS A 11 1.26 16.88 -2.39
N ARG A 12 1.54 16.90 -1.08
CA ARG A 12 2.34 15.87 -0.39
C ARG A 12 1.52 14.98 0.56
N ASN A 13 0.19 15.06 0.53
CA ASN A 13 -0.67 14.28 1.44
C ASN A 13 -0.71 12.77 1.12
N CYS A 14 -0.36 12.36 -0.09
CA CYS A 14 -0.37 10.96 -0.53
C CYS A 14 0.54 10.75 -1.75
N HIS A 15 0.56 9.55 -2.30
CA HIS A 15 1.34 9.17 -3.48
C HIS A 15 0.95 9.91 -4.77
N GLY A 16 -0.24 10.50 -4.82
CA GLY A 16 -0.80 11.10 -6.04
C GLY A 16 0.01 12.28 -6.57
N ALA A 17 0.79 12.95 -5.72
CA ALA A 17 1.63 14.10 -6.09
C ALA A 17 0.94 15.09 -7.03
N CYS A 18 -0.35 15.38 -6.78
CA CYS A 18 -1.16 16.31 -7.58
C CYS A 18 -0.45 17.64 -7.78
N GLY A 19 -0.32 18.10 -9.02
CA GLY A 19 0.14 19.46 -9.30
C GLY A 19 -0.84 20.48 -8.73
N VAL A 20 -0.33 21.44 -7.97
CA VAL A 20 -1.15 22.43 -7.29
C VAL A 20 -0.58 23.84 -7.45
N ILE A 21 -1.46 24.83 -7.35
CA ILE A 21 -1.12 26.24 -7.23
C ILE A 21 -1.38 26.64 -5.78
N ALA A 22 -0.31 26.92 -5.04
CA ALA A 22 -0.37 27.46 -3.69
C ALA A 22 -0.42 29.01 -3.78
N GLN A 23 -1.43 29.60 -3.14
CA GLN A 23 -1.56 31.04 -2.98
C GLN A 23 -0.94 31.44 -1.64
N VAL A 24 0.12 32.23 -1.70
CA VAL A 24 0.87 32.67 -0.52
C VAL A 24 0.63 34.16 -0.29
N LYS A 25 0.26 34.52 0.93
CA LYS A 25 0.11 35.90 1.40
C LYS A 25 0.79 36.02 2.77
N ASP A 26 1.58 37.06 2.95
CA ASP A 26 2.31 37.33 4.21
C ASP A 26 3.07 36.10 4.74
N GLY A 27 3.75 35.37 3.86
CA GLY A 27 4.50 34.16 4.20
C GLY A 27 3.65 32.90 4.52
N ARG A 28 2.32 32.97 4.40
CA ARG A 28 1.40 31.86 4.70
C ARG A 28 0.67 31.38 3.45
N VAL A 29 0.50 30.07 3.33
CA VAL A 29 -0.36 29.50 2.30
C VAL A 29 -1.82 29.69 2.71
N VAL A 30 -2.54 30.53 1.97
CA VAL A 30 -3.95 30.86 2.29
C VAL A 30 -4.95 30.03 1.48
N LYS A 31 -4.53 29.50 0.34
CA LYS A 31 -5.35 28.63 -0.51
C LYS A 31 -4.48 27.68 -1.32
N VAL A 32 -5.01 26.49 -1.60
CA VAL A 32 -4.44 25.54 -2.55
C VAL A 32 -5.51 25.11 -3.53
N GLU A 33 -5.17 25.08 -4.82
CA GLU A 33 -6.05 24.64 -5.91
C GLU A 33 -5.26 23.78 -6.90
N GLY A 34 -5.95 22.91 -7.66
CA GLY A 34 -5.28 22.07 -8.66
C GLY A 34 -4.67 22.90 -9.78
N ASP A 35 -3.46 22.53 -10.22
CA ASP A 35 -2.80 23.15 -11.36
C ASP A 35 -3.34 22.55 -12.68
N PRO A 36 -4.07 23.32 -13.51
CA PRO A 36 -4.60 22.83 -14.78
C PRO A 36 -3.52 22.42 -15.77
N ASP A 37 -2.30 23.00 -15.65
CA ASP A 37 -1.17 22.68 -16.52
C ASP A 37 -0.40 21.41 -16.07
N SER A 38 -0.77 20.83 -14.94
CA SER A 38 -0.15 19.58 -14.49
C SER A 38 -0.47 18.44 -15.47
N PRO A 39 0.55 17.79 -16.06
CA PRO A 39 0.32 16.72 -17.03
C PRO A 39 -0.36 15.49 -16.40
N ILE A 40 -0.23 15.34 -15.09
CA ILE A 40 -0.77 14.22 -14.33
C ILE A 40 -2.19 14.54 -13.84
N SER A 41 -2.36 15.58 -13.01
CA SER A 41 -3.63 15.89 -12.34
C SER A 41 -4.59 16.76 -13.14
N ARG A 42 -4.06 17.53 -14.11
CA ARG A 42 -4.88 18.35 -15.02
C ARG A 42 -5.94 19.20 -14.28
N GLY A 43 -5.51 19.82 -13.18
CA GLY A 43 -6.36 20.63 -12.32
C GLY A 43 -7.23 19.86 -11.32
N THR A 44 -7.25 18.53 -11.34
CA THR A 44 -8.02 17.76 -10.36
C THR A 44 -7.30 17.68 -9.00
N MET A 45 -8.09 17.71 -7.94
CA MET A 45 -7.62 17.59 -6.55
C MET A 45 -8.69 16.94 -5.67
N CYS A 46 -8.27 16.12 -4.73
CA CYS A 46 -9.21 15.55 -3.75
C CYS A 46 -9.46 16.53 -2.58
N THR A 47 -10.50 16.25 -1.81
CA THR A 47 -10.89 17.05 -0.64
C THR A 47 -9.77 17.17 0.41
N LYS A 48 -8.95 16.11 0.59
CA LYS A 48 -7.80 16.14 1.51
C LYS A 48 -6.76 17.17 1.08
N GLY A 49 -6.43 17.20 -0.21
CA GLY A 49 -5.50 18.18 -0.76
C GLY A 49 -6.03 19.61 -0.69
N LEU A 50 -7.33 19.82 -0.92
CA LEU A 50 -7.97 21.14 -0.76
C LEU A 50 -7.94 21.64 0.69
N ALA A 51 -7.99 20.71 1.66
CA ALA A 51 -7.99 21.01 3.09
C ALA A 51 -6.57 21.09 3.72
N VAL A 52 -5.48 21.01 2.91
CA VAL A 52 -4.12 20.94 3.44
C VAL A 52 -3.72 22.15 4.29
N THR A 53 -4.28 23.32 4.00
CA THR A 53 -4.04 24.54 4.80
C THR A 53 -4.63 24.41 6.22
N GLN A 54 -5.76 23.72 6.37
CA GLN A 54 -6.35 23.43 7.67
C GLN A 54 -5.45 22.50 8.50
N LEU A 55 -4.85 21.51 7.87
CA LEU A 55 -3.87 20.62 8.53
C LEU A 55 -2.59 21.40 8.91
N ALA A 56 -2.07 22.21 7.98
CA ALA A 56 -0.82 22.94 8.19
C ALA A 56 -0.89 23.95 9.33
N TYR A 57 -2.05 24.58 9.51
CA TYR A 57 -2.26 25.64 10.51
C TYR A 57 -3.29 25.29 11.57
N HIS A 58 -3.49 24.01 11.82
CA HIS A 58 -4.42 23.55 12.86
C HIS A 58 -3.91 24.02 14.25
N PRO A 59 -4.79 24.54 15.13
CA PRO A 59 -4.38 25.05 16.45
C PRO A 59 -3.74 23.98 17.34
N ASP A 60 -4.16 22.72 17.21
CA ASP A 60 -3.61 21.60 17.99
C ASP A 60 -2.34 20.99 17.38
N ARG A 61 -1.88 21.51 16.25
CA ARG A 61 -0.63 21.02 15.64
C ARG A 61 0.55 21.39 16.51
N ILE A 62 1.34 20.38 16.89
CA ILE A 62 2.57 20.58 17.64
C ILE A 62 3.65 21.10 16.69
N ILE A 63 4.35 22.16 17.09
CA ILE A 63 5.35 22.85 16.25
C ILE A 63 6.73 22.95 16.92
N HIS A 64 6.89 22.32 18.08
CA HIS A 64 8.14 22.28 18.82
C HIS A 64 8.42 20.87 19.33
N PRO A 65 9.69 20.45 19.45
CA PRO A 65 10.04 19.22 20.13
C PRO A 65 9.54 19.21 21.57
N MET A 66 9.08 18.05 22.05
CA MET A 66 8.56 17.86 23.38
C MET A 66 9.24 16.64 24.03
N LYS A 67 9.46 16.71 25.33
CA LYS A 67 10.01 15.63 26.15
C LYS A 67 9.07 15.32 27.31
N LYS A 68 8.88 14.05 27.60
CA LYS A 68 8.07 13.64 28.74
C LYS A 68 8.93 13.62 30.02
N VAL A 69 8.61 14.46 30.96
CA VAL A 69 9.28 14.56 32.27
C VAL A 69 8.24 14.31 33.37
N ASN A 70 8.44 13.30 34.17
CA ASN A 70 7.50 12.91 35.25
C ASN A 70 6.04 12.79 34.77
N GLY A 71 5.84 12.22 33.59
CA GLY A 71 4.53 12.00 32.97
C GLY A 71 3.89 13.25 32.33
N LYS A 72 4.59 14.38 32.28
CA LYS A 72 4.12 15.63 31.67
C LYS A 72 4.97 15.98 30.46
N TRP A 73 4.34 16.53 29.42
CA TRP A 73 5.02 17.02 28.25
C TRP A 73 5.60 18.42 28.47
N GLU A 74 6.90 18.57 28.24
CA GLU A 74 7.63 19.84 28.31
C GLU A 74 8.24 20.16 26.95
N ARG A 75 8.16 21.43 26.55
CA ARG A 75 8.83 21.90 25.33
C ARG A 75 10.34 21.93 25.55
N ILE A 76 11.09 21.40 24.59
CA ILE A 76 12.55 21.42 24.57
C ILE A 76 13.07 22.02 23.26
N THR A 77 14.37 22.26 23.16
CA THR A 77 15.03 22.67 21.93
C THR A 77 15.25 21.49 20.99
N TRP A 78 15.51 21.76 19.71
CA TRP A 78 15.91 20.71 18.76
C TRP A 78 17.25 20.08 19.15
N ASP A 79 18.21 20.88 19.63
CA ASP A 79 19.52 20.36 20.04
C ASP A 79 19.36 19.39 21.20
N GLU A 80 18.62 19.78 22.26
CA GLU A 80 18.33 18.86 23.37
C GLU A 80 17.61 17.58 22.93
N ALA A 81 16.63 17.69 22.02
CA ALA A 81 15.93 16.53 21.50
C ALA A 81 16.87 15.58 20.76
N LEU A 82 17.67 16.12 19.83
CA LEU A 82 18.59 15.32 19.01
C LEU A 82 19.72 14.70 19.85
N GLU A 83 20.31 15.44 20.80
CA GLU A 83 21.31 14.91 21.72
C GLU A 83 20.74 13.81 22.62
N THR A 84 19.53 13.99 23.13
CA THR A 84 18.85 12.95 23.93
C THR A 84 18.61 11.68 23.11
N ILE A 85 18.11 11.80 21.88
CA ILE A 85 17.85 10.67 21.00
C ILE A 85 19.17 9.96 20.65
N ALA A 86 20.20 10.72 20.25
CA ALA A 86 21.48 10.16 19.87
C ALA A 86 22.13 9.39 21.03
N SER A 87 22.18 9.98 22.22
CA SER A 87 22.77 9.34 23.39
C SER A 87 22.02 8.08 23.83
N LYS A 88 20.68 8.09 23.78
CA LYS A 88 19.86 6.92 24.15
C LYS A 88 19.99 5.79 23.13
N PHE A 89 19.97 6.10 21.84
CA PHE A 89 20.18 5.07 20.81
C PHE A 89 21.61 4.52 20.84
N GLN A 90 22.61 5.38 21.05
CA GLN A 90 23.99 4.94 21.17
C GLN A 90 24.20 3.98 22.36
N ALA A 91 23.59 4.27 23.51
CA ALA A 91 23.65 3.39 24.66
C ALA A 91 23.05 2.00 24.37
N VAL A 92 21.94 1.92 23.65
CA VAL A 92 21.36 0.63 23.21
C VAL A 92 22.26 -0.09 22.22
N ILE A 93 22.90 0.64 21.31
CA ILE A 93 23.81 0.06 20.32
C ILE A 93 25.05 -0.51 21.01
N ASP A 94 25.62 0.24 21.96
CA ASP A 94 26.85 -0.15 22.68
C ASP A 94 26.63 -1.38 23.57
N GLU A 95 25.44 -1.50 24.17
CA GLU A 95 25.13 -2.60 25.09
C GLU A 95 24.59 -3.85 24.36
N TYR A 96 23.73 -3.68 23.35
CA TYR A 96 22.99 -4.79 22.73
C TYR A 96 23.27 -4.96 21.23
N GLY A 97 23.50 -3.86 20.52
CA GLY A 97 23.62 -3.81 19.08
C GLY A 97 22.48 -3.04 18.40
N PRO A 98 22.70 -2.61 17.14
CA PRO A 98 21.72 -1.79 16.43
C PRO A 98 20.40 -2.53 16.10
N GLU A 99 20.41 -3.85 16.03
CA GLU A 99 19.21 -4.67 15.80
C GLU A 99 18.18 -4.57 16.93
N TYR A 100 18.56 -4.07 18.09
CA TYR A 100 17.64 -3.84 19.21
C TYR A 100 16.82 -2.56 19.10
N ILE A 101 17.01 -1.80 18.00
CA ILE A 101 16.23 -0.59 17.71
C ILE A 101 15.28 -0.88 16.54
N VAL A 102 14.02 -0.50 16.68
CA VAL A 102 13.03 -0.53 15.59
C VAL A 102 12.79 0.87 15.05
N VAL A 103 12.79 1.01 13.72
CA VAL A 103 12.42 2.25 13.04
C VAL A 103 11.15 2.00 12.25
N GLY A 104 10.09 2.77 12.54
CA GLY A 104 8.76 2.53 11.99
C GLY A 104 8.17 3.74 11.27
N GLN A 105 7.34 3.46 10.26
CA GLN A 105 6.58 4.51 9.57
C GLN A 105 5.17 4.07 9.18
N GLY A 106 4.33 5.08 8.91
CA GLY A 106 3.05 4.91 8.23
C GLY A 106 3.20 4.79 6.70
N THR A 107 2.32 5.44 5.95
CA THR A 107 2.34 5.44 4.48
C THR A 107 2.76 6.78 3.89
N GLY A 108 3.38 7.66 4.66
CA GLY A 108 3.94 8.91 4.14
C GLY A 108 5.05 8.65 3.12
N ARG A 109 5.08 9.40 2.01
CA ARG A 109 6.04 9.19 0.92
C ARG A 109 7.17 10.21 0.90
N ASP A 110 6.99 11.34 1.52
CA ASP A 110 7.97 12.44 1.53
C ASP A 110 9.21 12.12 2.33
N TYR A 111 9.06 11.39 3.45
CA TYR A 111 10.14 11.07 4.37
C TYR A 111 10.58 9.59 4.31
N GLU A 112 9.85 8.74 3.57
CA GLU A 112 10.09 7.28 3.51
C GLU A 112 11.55 6.93 3.21
N SER A 113 12.10 7.49 2.16
CA SER A 113 13.48 7.21 1.75
C SER A 113 14.52 7.68 2.77
N HIS A 114 14.26 8.80 3.44
CA HIS A 114 15.11 9.33 4.50
C HIS A 114 15.08 8.46 5.75
N LEU A 115 13.89 7.99 6.12
CA LEU A 115 13.72 7.12 7.27
C LEU A 115 14.42 5.76 7.08
N TYR A 116 14.29 5.17 5.88
CA TYR A 116 15.00 3.94 5.54
C TYR A 116 16.51 4.15 5.51
N ARG A 117 16.96 5.30 4.98
CA ARG A 117 18.38 5.66 5.03
C ARG A 117 18.87 5.80 6.47
N PHE A 118 18.11 6.44 7.33
CA PHE A 118 18.43 6.55 8.76
C PHE A 118 18.55 5.17 9.42
N ALA A 119 17.57 4.29 9.23
CA ALA A 119 17.60 2.94 9.78
C ALA A 119 18.82 2.14 9.31
N ASN A 120 19.14 2.20 8.01
CA ASN A 120 20.28 1.48 7.45
C ASN A 120 21.64 2.04 7.92
N LEU A 121 21.75 3.37 8.07
CA LEU A 121 22.96 4.00 8.60
C LEU A 121 23.14 3.75 10.10
N LEU A 122 22.03 3.66 10.85
CA LEU A 122 22.03 3.24 12.25
C LEU A 122 22.47 1.77 12.39
N GLY A 123 22.32 0.96 11.36
CA GLY A 123 22.68 -0.44 11.31
C GLY A 123 21.55 -1.40 11.70
N THR A 124 20.32 -0.93 11.88
CA THR A 124 19.20 -1.80 12.24
C THR A 124 18.53 -2.43 11.01
N PRO A 125 18.30 -3.76 11.01
CA PRO A 125 17.52 -4.43 9.98
C PRO A 125 16.01 -4.32 10.21
N ASN A 126 15.58 -3.75 11.33
CA ASN A 126 14.21 -3.79 11.82
C ASN A 126 13.42 -2.54 11.42
N VAL A 127 12.93 -2.54 10.18
CA VAL A 127 12.06 -1.47 9.67
C VAL A 127 10.60 -1.93 9.69
N LEU A 128 9.77 -1.22 10.45
CA LEU A 128 8.34 -1.42 10.57
C LEU A 128 7.59 -0.48 9.64
N THR A 129 6.66 -1.01 8.83
CA THR A 129 5.85 -0.20 7.92
C THR A 129 4.40 -0.69 7.89
N ALA A 130 3.51 0.12 7.33
CA ALA A 130 2.16 -0.30 7.01
C ALA A 130 2.11 -1.25 5.79
N GLY A 131 3.21 -1.42 5.06
CA GLY A 131 3.27 -2.10 3.77
C GLY A 131 2.67 -3.50 3.74
N HIS A 132 2.90 -4.32 4.78
CA HIS A 132 2.35 -5.68 4.82
C HIS A 132 0.84 -5.75 5.14
N MET A 133 0.23 -4.66 5.54
CA MET A 133 -1.22 -4.50 5.62
C MET A 133 -1.75 -3.64 4.46
N CYS A 134 -0.90 -3.31 3.52
CA CYS A 134 -1.17 -2.56 2.32
C CYS A 134 -0.85 -3.45 1.11
N TYR A 135 -0.39 -2.92 0.01
CA TYR A 135 -0.22 -3.68 -1.24
C TYR A 135 1.17 -4.34 -1.43
N VAL A 136 2.00 -4.43 -0.41
CA VAL A 136 3.32 -5.09 -0.49
C VAL A 136 3.20 -6.58 -0.81
N SER A 137 2.17 -7.26 -0.29
CA SER A 137 1.88 -8.65 -0.64
C SER A 137 1.59 -8.83 -2.14
N ARG A 138 0.83 -7.90 -2.74
CA ARG A 138 0.60 -7.86 -4.19
C ARG A 138 1.91 -7.68 -4.94
N VAL A 139 2.70 -6.66 -4.60
CA VAL A 139 3.98 -6.37 -5.26
C VAL A 139 4.91 -7.57 -5.19
N SER A 140 5.12 -8.14 -3.99
CA SER A 140 6.01 -9.29 -3.80
C SER A 140 5.54 -10.53 -4.57
N THR A 141 4.23 -10.77 -4.59
CA THR A 141 3.64 -11.91 -5.32
C THR A 141 3.70 -11.69 -6.83
N SER A 142 3.45 -10.47 -7.30
CA SER A 142 3.56 -10.14 -8.73
C SER A 142 4.98 -10.32 -9.25
N LEU A 143 5.98 -9.88 -8.47
CA LEU A 143 7.39 -10.06 -8.83
C LEU A 143 7.79 -11.52 -9.03
N ILE A 144 7.26 -12.45 -8.24
CA ILE A 144 7.54 -13.89 -8.37
C ILE A 144 6.63 -14.60 -9.37
N THR A 145 5.52 -13.98 -9.79
CA THR A 145 4.53 -14.59 -10.70
C THR A 145 4.75 -14.16 -12.14
N CYS A 146 4.92 -12.87 -12.39
CA CYS A 146 5.06 -12.30 -13.73
C CYS A 146 6.20 -11.28 -13.88
N GLY A 147 7.11 -11.19 -12.91
CA GLY A 147 8.33 -10.37 -13.00
C GLY A 147 8.16 -8.92 -12.56
N ASN A 148 6.96 -8.34 -12.63
CA ASN A 148 6.69 -7.00 -12.12
C ASN A 148 5.19 -6.82 -11.80
N LEU A 149 4.83 -5.66 -11.24
CA LEU A 149 3.45 -5.32 -10.87
C LEU A 149 2.61 -4.99 -12.11
N PRO A 150 1.50 -5.73 -12.38
CA PRO A 150 0.55 -5.34 -13.41
C PRO A 150 -0.29 -4.14 -12.96
N VAL A 151 -0.34 -3.11 -13.81
CA VAL A 151 -1.14 -1.89 -13.61
C VAL A 151 -2.04 -1.65 -14.81
N VAL A 152 -3.22 -1.04 -14.61
CA VAL A 152 -4.14 -0.78 -15.72
C VAL A 152 -3.58 0.28 -16.65
N ASP A 153 -3.46 -0.04 -17.93
CA ASP A 153 -3.13 0.92 -18.99
C ASP A 153 -4.39 1.61 -19.50
N TYR A 154 -4.81 2.67 -18.82
CA TYR A 154 -5.93 3.50 -19.28
C TYR A 154 -5.65 4.30 -20.55
N ALA A 155 -4.38 4.54 -20.89
CA ALA A 155 -4.01 5.26 -22.10
C ALA A 155 -4.26 4.44 -23.36
N GLY A 156 -4.12 3.12 -23.27
CA GLY A 156 -4.45 2.16 -24.32
C GLY A 156 -5.94 1.87 -24.49
N GLU A 157 -6.83 2.58 -23.78
CA GLU A 157 -8.27 2.55 -23.92
C GLU A 157 -8.92 1.17 -23.71
N PRO A 158 -8.95 0.64 -22.49
CA PRO A 158 -9.61 -0.63 -22.20
C PRO A 158 -11.08 -0.63 -22.66
N LYS A 159 -11.53 -1.74 -23.23
CA LYS A 159 -12.92 -1.95 -23.67
C LYS A 159 -13.76 -2.67 -22.59
N CYS A 160 -13.10 -3.41 -21.70
CA CYS A 160 -13.71 -3.98 -20.50
C CYS A 160 -12.85 -3.66 -19.26
N ILE A 161 -13.48 -3.20 -18.20
CA ILE A 161 -12.82 -2.90 -16.93
C ILE A 161 -13.49 -3.71 -15.83
N VAL A 162 -12.71 -4.57 -15.17
CA VAL A 162 -13.14 -5.25 -13.95
C VAL A 162 -12.70 -4.40 -12.77
N MET A 163 -13.64 -3.73 -12.11
CA MET A 163 -13.40 -2.99 -10.89
C MET A 163 -13.56 -3.93 -9.70
N TRP A 164 -12.44 -4.46 -9.19
CA TRP A 164 -12.42 -5.52 -8.18
C TRP A 164 -12.01 -4.99 -6.81
N ALA A 165 -12.96 -5.00 -5.88
CA ALA A 165 -12.75 -4.58 -4.48
C ALA A 165 -12.10 -3.19 -4.34
N CYS A 166 -12.40 -2.24 -5.22
CA CYS A 166 -11.86 -0.89 -5.16
C CYS A 166 -12.88 0.17 -5.57
N ASN A 167 -12.67 1.38 -5.05
CA ASN A 167 -13.55 2.52 -5.33
C ASN A 167 -12.72 3.82 -5.45
N PRO A 168 -11.81 3.92 -6.45
CA PRO A 168 -10.81 4.98 -6.52
C PRO A 168 -11.39 6.39 -6.67
N MET A 169 -12.60 6.57 -7.20
CA MET A 169 -13.23 7.89 -7.25
C MET A 169 -13.57 8.46 -5.87
N TRP A 170 -13.76 7.59 -4.87
CA TRP A 170 -14.12 7.99 -3.51
C TRP A 170 -12.98 7.87 -2.51
N THR A 171 -12.19 6.81 -2.64
CA THR A 171 -11.26 6.41 -1.58
C THR A 171 -9.80 6.63 -1.95
N ASN A 172 -9.47 6.60 -3.23
CA ASN A 172 -8.10 6.68 -3.68
C ASN A 172 -7.96 7.49 -4.98
N PRO A 173 -7.80 8.80 -4.88
CA PRO A 173 -7.48 9.65 -6.04
C PRO A 173 -6.04 9.45 -6.54
N ASP A 174 -5.24 8.61 -5.86
CA ASP A 174 -3.85 8.35 -6.22
C ASP A 174 -3.73 7.90 -7.67
N GLU A 175 -2.64 8.33 -8.33
CA GLU A 175 -2.34 7.97 -9.71
C GLU A 175 -3.48 8.28 -10.69
N TYR A 176 -4.44 9.14 -10.29
CA TYR A 176 -5.61 9.53 -11.12
C TYR A 176 -6.44 8.36 -11.63
N LYS A 177 -6.36 7.24 -10.95
CA LYS A 177 -7.07 6.01 -11.31
C LYS A 177 -8.57 6.23 -11.46
N GLY A 178 -9.16 7.01 -10.58
CA GLY A 178 -10.59 7.36 -10.65
C GLY A 178 -10.94 8.18 -11.89
N GLU A 179 -10.15 9.20 -12.22
CA GLU A 179 -10.35 10.04 -13.42
C GLU A 179 -10.10 9.26 -14.70
N ASN A 180 -9.02 8.51 -14.76
CA ASN A 180 -8.67 7.70 -15.93
C ASN A 180 -9.73 6.62 -16.19
N PHE A 181 -10.22 5.95 -15.14
CA PHE A 181 -11.38 5.05 -15.22
C PHE A 181 -12.59 5.77 -15.82
N TYR A 182 -12.95 6.94 -15.26
CA TYR A 182 -14.13 7.68 -15.71
C TYR A 182 -14.07 8.06 -17.19
N ARG A 183 -12.87 8.44 -17.68
CA ARG A 183 -12.66 8.72 -19.10
C ARG A 183 -12.86 7.49 -19.98
N ALA A 184 -12.31 6.33 -19.61
CA ALA A 184 -12.50 5.08 -20.32
C ALA A 184 -13.98 4.64 -20.32
N PHE A 185 -14.62 4.74 -19.15
CA PHE A 185 -16.05 4.43 -19.01
C PHE A 185 -16.93 5.33 -19.89
N LYS A 186 -16.65 6.64 -19.94
CA LYS A 186 -17.38 7.58 -20.84
C LYS A 186 -17.18 7.28 -22.31
N LYS A 187 -16.08 6.64 -22.70
CA LYS A 187 -15.85 6.16 -24.06
C LYS A 187 -16.56 4.84 -24.38
N GLY A 188 -17.35 4.31 -23.46
CA GLY A 188 -18.16 3.10 -23.66
C GLY A 188 -17.49 1.79 -23.23
N ALA A 189 -16.46 1.83 -22.41
CA ALA A 189 -15.90 0.62 -21.83
C ALA A 189 -16.96 -0.12 -20.97
N LYS A 190 -17.08 -1.43 -21.15
CA LYS A 190 -17.89 -2.32 -20.32
C LYS A 190 -17.34 -2.34 -18.89
N LEU A 191 -18.23 -2.42 -17.92
CA LEU A 191 -17.86 -2.41 -16.50
C LEU A 191 -18.39 -3.64 -15.77
N ILE A 192 -17.48 -4.44 -15.23
CA ILE A 192 -17.79 -5.48 -14.25
C ILE A 192 -17.37 -4.93 -12.88
N SER A 193 -18.29 -4.87 -11.92
CA SER A 193 -17.98 -4.46 -10.54
C SER A 193 -18.07 -5.65 -9.60
N ILE A 194 -16.99 -5.92 -8.87
CA ILE A 194 -16.92 -6.98 -7.86
C ILE A 194 -16.70 -6.29 -6.50
N ASP A 195 -17.78 -6.15 -5.75
CA ASP A 195 -17.80 -5.42 -4.48
C ASP A 195 -18.95 -5.96 -3.61
N PRO A 196 -18.75 -6.26 -2.32
CA PRO A 196 -19.82 -6.68 -1.42
C PRO A 196 -20.87 -5.59 -1.19
N ARG A 197 -20.55 -4.33 -1.46
CA ARG A 197 -21.46 -3.19 -1.35
C ARG A 197 -21.88 -2.71 -2.73
N LYS A 198 -23.12 -2.23 -2.83
CA LYS A 198 -23.57 -1.51 -4.04
C LYS A 198 -22.92 -0.12 -4.09
N SER A 199 -21.61 -0.11 -4.44
CA SER A 199 -20.82 1.11 -4.61
C SER A 199 -21.30 1.93 -5.82
N LEU A 200 -20.71 3.11 -6.03
CA LEU A 200 -20.98 3.92 -7.23
C LEU A 200 -20.71 3.13 -8.52
N TYR A 201 -19.65 2.33 -8.54
CA TYR A 201 -19.30 1.49 -9.68
C TYR A 201 -20.32 0.36 -9.85
N ALA A 202 -20.67 -0.34 -8.77
CA ALA A 202 -21.68 -1.39 -8.80
C ALA A 202 -23.04 -0.89 -9.31
N GLY A 203 -23.41 0.34 -8.94
CA GLY A 203 -24.65 0.97 -9.41
C GLY A 203 -24.66 1.38 -10.89
N LYS A 204 -23.51 1.39 -11.55
CA LYS A 204 -23.32 1.77 -12.97
C LYS A 204 -22.75 0.64 -13.83
N ALA A 205 -22.42 -0.50 -13.22
CA ALA A 205 -21.83 -1.63 -13.90
C ALA A 205 -22.81 -2.33 -14.84
N ASP A 206 -22.30 -2.87 -15.92
CA ASP A 206 -23.04 -3.83 -16.76
C ASP A 206 -23.34 -5.10 -15.95
N LEU A 207 -22.38 -5.55 -15.12
CA LEU A 207 -22.50 -6.70 -14.23
C LEU A 207 -21.98 -6.35 -12.83
N TRP A 208 -22.74 -6.65 -11.78
CA TRP A 208 -22.32 -6.50 -10.39
C TRP A 208 -22.33 -7.85 -9.67
N LEU A 209 -21.16 -8.30 -9.25
CA LEU A 209 -20.96 -9.51 -8.49
C LEU A 209 -20.79 -9.14 -7.00
N GLN A 210 -21.84 -9.40 -6.22
CA GLN A 210 -21.85 -9.16 -4.78
C GLN A 210 -21.27 -10.36 -4.04
N LEU A 211 -19.94 -10.39 -3.91
CA LEU A 211 -19.26 -11.53 -3.30
C LEU A 211 -19.24 -11.46 -1.76
N ARG A 212 -19.15 -12.62 -1.12
CA ARG A 212 -18.80 -12.76 0.29
C ARG A 212 -17.40 -12.23 0.51
N PRO A 213 -17.15 -11.30 1.47
CA PRO A 213 -15.82 -10.79 1.77
C PRO A 213 -14.79 -11.89 2.06
N GLY A 214 -13.58 -11.76 1.48
CA GLY A 214 -12.49 -12.72 1.65
C GLY A 214 -12.53 -13.93 0.73
N THR A 215 -13.45 -13.99 -0.25
CA THR A 215 -13.59 -15.09 -1.20
C THR A 215 -13.15 -14.75 -2.62
N ASP A 216 -12.40 -13.67 -2.77
CA ASP A 216 -11.92 -13.14 -4.05
C ASP A 216 -11.16 -14.17 -4.88
N GLY A 217 -10.25 -14.93 -4.24
CA GLY A 217 -9.51 -16.00 -4.89
C GLY A 217 -10.40 -17.11 -5.44
N ALA A 218 -11.44 -17.50 -4.70
CA ALA A 218 -12.41 -18.50 -5.16
C ALA A 218 -13.22 -17.99 -6.35
N LEU A 219 -13.63 -16.71 -6.34
CA LEU A 219 -14.32 -16.09 -7.47
C LEU A 219 -13.42 -16.04 -8.71
N ALA A 220 -12.14 -15.69 -8.53
CA ALA A 220 -11.16 -15.70 -9.63
C ALA A 220 -10.98 -17.12 -10.21
N PHE A 221 -10.99 -18.16 -9.39
CA PHE A 221 -11.02 -19.55 -9.88
C PHE A 221 -12.30 -19.88 -10.64
N GLY A 222 -13.44 -19.31 -10.26
CA GLY A 222 -14.68 -19.44 -11.04
C GLY A 222 -14.56 -18.83 -12.45
N PHE A 223 -13.90 -17.68 -12.56
CA PHE A 223 -13.58 -17.08 -13.88
C PHE A 223 -12.66 -18.00 -14.68
N HIS A 224 -11.59 -18.52 -14.05
CA HIS A 224 -10.71 -19.50 -14.71
C HIS A 224 -11.47 -20.74 -15.18
N HIS A 225 -12.40 -21.25 -14.36
CA HIS A 225 -13.20 -22.43 -14.72
C HIS A 225 -13.96 -22.21 -16.03
N VAL A 226 -14.68 -21.09 -16.14
CA VAL A 226 -15.44 -20.74 -17.34
C VAL A 226 -14.52 -20.56 -18.56
N ILE A 227 -13.43 -19.80 -18.37
CA ILE A 227 -12.48 -19.52 -19.46
C ILE A 227 -11.84 -20.81 -19.98
N ILE A 228 -11.56 -21.77 -19.11
CA ILE A 228 -10.99 -23.06 -19.47
C ILE A 228 -12.05 -23.97 -20.10
N GLU A 229 -13.24 -24.09 -19.50
CA GLU A 229 -14.34 -24.93 -19.97
C GLU A 229 -14.77 -24.54 -21.40
N GLU A 230 -14.83 -23.23 -21.67
CA GLU A 230 -15.29 -22.67 -22.95
C GLU A 230 -14.16 -22.35 -23.92
N GLU A 231 -12.92 -22.76 -23.59
CA GLU A 231 -11.70 -22.50 -24.39
C GLU A 231 -11.49 -21.02 -24.78
N LEU A 232 -11.85 -20.07 -23.89
CA LEU A 232 -11.73 -18.62 -24.10
C LEU A 232 -10.33 -18.09 -23.80
N TYR A 233 -9.37 -18.93 -23.54
CA TYR A 233 -7.98 -18.55 -23.27
C TYR A 233 -7.15 -18.44 -24.55
N GLU A 234 -6.10 -17.62 -24.53
CA GLU A 234 -5.14 -17.45 -25.63
C GLU A 234 -4.18 -18.64 -25.67
N LYS A 235 -4.40 -19.57 -26.59
CA LYS A 235 -3.65 -20.84 -26.69
C LYS A 235 -2.15 -20.61 -26.88
N ASP A 236 -1.76 -19.70 -27.75
CA ASP A 236 -0.35 -19.38 -28.00
C ASP A 236 0.35 -18.79 -26.79
N PHE A 237 -0.34 -17.91 -26.05
CA PHE A 237 0.20 -17.34 -24.82
C PHE A 237 0.38 -18.42 -23.73
N VAL A 238 -0.61 -19.27 -23.57
CA VAL A 238 -0.59 -20.35 -22.58
C VAL A 238 0.53 -21.33 -22.87
N GLU A 239 0.69 -21.74 -24.11
CA GLU A 239 1.72 -22.70 -24.54
C GLU A 239 3.14 -22.15 -24.34
N ASN A 240 3.36 -20.86 -24.66
CA ASN A 240 4.70 -20.28 -24.68
C ASN A 240 5.11 -19.59 -23.36
N HIS A 241 4.15 -19.15 -22.52
CA HIS A 241 4.44 -18.27 -21.39
C HIS A 241 3.86 -18.73 -20.04
N VAL A 242 3.03 -19.79 -19.99
CA VAL A 242 2.44 -20.26 -18.75
C VAL A 242 3.09 -21.56 -18.28
N HIS A 243 3.82 -21.49 -17.19
CA HIS A 243 4.40 -22.68 -16.56
C HIS A 243 3.35 -23.43 -15.71
N GLY A 244 3.28 -24.75 -15.87
CA GLY A 244 2.41 -25.63 -15.06
C GLY A 244 0.93 -25.58 -15.46
N TRP A 245 0.64 -25.25 -16.72
CA TRP A 245 -0.73 -25.10 -17.23
C TRP A 245 -1.61 -26.31 -17.02
N ASP A 246 -1.14 -27.52 -17.38
CA ASP A 246 -1.96 -28.74 -17.30
C ASP A 246 -2.39 -29.06 -15.87
N ALA A 247 -1.46 -28.97 -14.92
CA ALA A 247 -1.75 -29.17 -13.50
C ALA A 247 -2.70 -28.09 -12.94
N PHE A 248 -2.56 -26.85 -13.41
CA PHE A 248 -3.45 -25.75 -13.04
C PHE A 248 -4.87 -25.99 -13.59
N LYS A 249 -4.97 -26.34 -14.88
CA LYS A 249 -6.24 -26.65 -15.55
C LYS A 249 -6.96 -27.81 -14.84
N GLU A 250 -6.26 -28.93 -14.59
CA GLU A 250 -6.81 -30.07 -13.87
C GLU A 250 -7.37 -29.65 -12.51
N ARG A 251 -6.59 -28.89 -11.73
CA ARG A 251 -6.98 -28.41 -10.41
C ARG A 251 -8.21 -27.51 -10.46
N VAL A 252 -8.25 -26.55 -11.39
CA VAL A 252 -9.37 -25.63 -11.54
C VAL A 252 -10.65 -26.38 -11.84
N MET A 253 -10.60 -27.26 -12.85
CA MET A 253 -11.79 -28.03 -13.28
C MET A 253 -12.31 -28.97 -12.19
N LYS A 254 -11.41 -29.62 -11.43
CA LYS A 254 -11.74 -30.56 -10.38
C LYS A 254 -12.20 -29.88 -9.10
N ASP A 255 -11.46 -28.88 -8.62
CA ASP A 255 -11.61 -28.33 -7.26
C ASP A 255 -12.56 -27.13 -7.19
N TYR A 256 -12.81 -26.45 -8.33
CA TYR A 256 -13.61 -25.23 -8.42
C TYR A 256 -14.72 -25.27 -9.47
N PRO A 257 -15.60 -26.31 -9.46
CA PRO A 257 -16.81 -26.27 -10.27
C PRO A 257 -17.68 -25.09 -9.86
N LEU A 258 -18.46 -24.51 -10.78
CA LEU A 258 -19.19 -23.26 -10.54
C LEU A 258 -20.19 -23.34 -9.39
N GLU A 259 -20.78 -24.51 -9.15
CA GLU A 259 -21.66 -24.74 -7.99
C GLU A 259 -20.94 -24.52 -6.66
N LYS A 260 -19.71 -25.03 -6.55
CA LYS A 260 -18.87 -24.85 -5.36
C LYS A 260 -18.40 -23.40 -5.23
N VAL A 261 -18.05 -22.76 -6.33
CA VAL A 261 -17.66 -21.33 -6.33
C VAL A 261 -18.84 -20.47 -5.87
N GLN A 262 -20.05 -20.73 -6.36
CA GLN A 262 -21.28 -20.05 -5.91
C GLN A 262 -21.51 -20.25 -4.40
N GLU A 263 -21.37 -21.47 -3.88
CA GLU A 263 -21.49 -21.74 -2.45
C GLU A 263 -20.49 -20.94 -1.61
N ILE A 264 -19.23 -20.87 -2.04
CA ILE A 264 -18.18 -20.16 -1.32
C ILE A 264 -18.37 -18.65 -1.40
N THR A 265 -18.68 -18.13 -2.59
CA THR A 265 -18.65 -16.68 -2.89
C THR A 265 -19.99 -15.99 -2.73
N TRP A 266 -21.09 -16.74 -2.67
CA TRP A 266 -22.49 -16.27 -2.70
C TRP A 266 -22.88 -15.58 -4.01
N VAL A 267 -22.06 -15.64 -5.04
CA VAL A 267 -22.36 -15.12 -6.37
C VAL A 267 -23.00 -16.22 -7.19
N ASP A 268 -24.11 -15.89 -7.85
CA ASP A 268 -24.80 -16.80 -8.76
C ASP A 268 -23.86 -17.29 -9.87
N LYS A 269 -23.87 -18.58 -10.14
CA LYS A 269 -22.95 -19.22 -11.09
C LYS A 269 -23.14 -18.72 -12.54
N GLU A 270 -24.36 -18.37 -12.94
CA GLU A 270 -24.63 -17.87 -14.27
C GLU A 270 -24.10 -16.42 -14.39
N LEU A 271 -24.17 -15.62 -13.33
CA LEU A 271 -23.55 -14.32 -13.29
C LEU A 271 -22.01 -14.39 -13.33
N ILE A 272 -21.41 -15.41 -12.67
CA ILE A 272 -19.98 -15.69 -12.78
C ILE A 272 -19.61 -16.01 -14.23
N ARG A 273 -20.41 -16.86 -14.88
CA ARG A 273 -20.21 -17.27 -16.27
C ARG A 273 -20.30 -16.07 -17.22
N GLU A 274 -21.32 -15.24 -17.08
CA GLU A 274 -21.48 -14.04 -17.89
C GLU A 274 -20.32 -13.06 -17.72
N ALA A 275 -19.88 -12.82 -16.49
CA ALA A 275 -18.78 -11.92 -16.19
C ALA A 275 -17.44 -12.44 -16.73
N ALA A 276 -17.17 -13.74 -16.61
CA ALA A 276 -15.96 -14.36 -17.13
C ALA A 276 -15.91 -14.29 -18.67
N ARG A 277 -17.02 -14.58 -19.35
CA ARG A 277 -17.15 -14.42 -20.81
C ARG A 277 -16.93 -12.97 -21.23
N MET A 278 -17.61 -12.01 -20.57
CA MET A 278 -17.43 -10.58 -20.87
C MET A 278 -15.97 -10.16 -20.75
N TYR A 279 -15.28 -10.54 -19.66
CA TYR A 279 -13.87 -10.23 -19.45
C TYR A 279 -12.96 -10.84 -20.52
N ALA A 280 -13.18 -12.12 -20.85
CA ALA A 280 -12.32 -12.84 -21.80
C ALA A 280 -12.50 -12.42 -23.25
N THR A 281 -13.72 -11.98 -23.65
CA THR A 281 -14.04 -11.71 -25.04
C THR A 281 -14.10 -10.23 -25.41
N THR A 282 -14.23 -9.31 -24.45
CA THR A 282 -14.28 -7.86 -24.71
C THR A 282 -12.88 -7.26 -24.50
N LYS A 283 -12.05 -7.29 -25.52
CA LYS A 283 -10.63 -6.92 -25.45
C LYS A 283 -10.35 -5.53 -26.04
N PRO A 284 -9.30 -4.82 -25.53
CA PRO A 284 -8.50 -5.16 -24.36
C PRO A 284 -9.29 -5.04 -23.07
N ALA A 285 -9.02 -5.94 -22.11
CA ALA A 285 -9.68 -5.95 -20.82
C ALA A 285 -8.67 -5.77 -19.69
N ALA A 286 -9.05 -5.01 -18.66
CA ALA A 286 -8.19 -4.71 -17.53
C ALA A 286 -8.85 -5.02 -16.19
N ILE A 287 -8.09 -5.57 -15.26
CA ILE A 287 -8.50 -5.74 -13.87
C ILE A 287 -7.89 -4.61 -13.04
N HIS A 288 -8.75 -3.74 -12.50
CA HIS A 288 -8.38 -2.71 -11.54
C HIS A 288 -8.77 -3.21 -10.14
N TRP A 289 -7.81 -3.76 -9.42
CA TRP A 289 -8.06 -4.37 -8.11
C TRP A 289 -7.66 -3.47 -6.94
N GLY A 290 -8.37 -3.60 -5.85
CA GLY A 290 -8.14 -2.83 -4.61
C GLY A 290 -7.40 -3.61 -3.53
N VAL A 291 -6.99 -2.88 -2.48
CA VAL A 291 -6.30 -3.42 -1.30
C VAL A 291 -7.06 -4.52 -0.55
N PRO A 292 -8.40 -4.58 -0.49
CA PRO A 292 -9.11 -5.67 0.19
C PRO A 292 -8.73 -7.08 -0.27
N THR A 293 -8.32 -7.26 -1.53
CA THR A 293 -7.86 -8.56 -2.05
C THR A 293 -6.54 -9.03 -1.42
N GLU A 294 -5.83 -8.13 -0.77
CA GLU A 294 -4.50 -8.34 -0.16
C GLU A 294 -4.54 -8.42 1.36
N GLN A 295 -5.63 -7.95 1.97
CA GLN A 295 -5.81 -7.92 3.42
C GLN A 295 -6.50 -9.19 3.95
N THR A 296 -6.20 -10.32 3.31
CA THR A 296 -6.71 -11.65 3.66
C THR A 296 -5.55 -12.62 3.85
N ILE A 297 -5.80 -13.73 4.55
CA ILE A 297 -4.77 -14.76 4.80
C ILE A 297 -4.30 -15.48 3.53
N ASN A 298 -5.11 -15.45 2.46
CA ASN A 298 -4.82 -16.07 1.17
C ASN A 298 -4.44 -15.05 0.09
N CYS A 299 -3.93 -13.88 0.50
CA CYS A 299 -3.62 -12.76 -0.40
C CYS A 299 -2.67 -13.11 -1.55
N ALA A 300 -1.67 -13.96 -1.30
CA ALA A 300 -0.72 -14.39 -2.33
C ALA A 300 -1.39 -15.25 -3.41
N ASP A 301 -2.24 -16.20 -3.00
CA ASP A 301 -2.99 -17.04 -3.92
C ASP A 301 -4.01 -16.22 -4.71
N CYS A 302 -4.72 -15.31 -4.05
CA CYS A 302 -5.64 -14.39 -4.69
C CYS A 302 -4.93 -13.54 -5.77
N THR A 303 -3.78 -12.95 -5.44
CA THR A 303 -2.98 -12.15 -6.38
C THR A 303 -2.52 -13.00 -7.58
N ARG A 304 -2.01 -14.20 -7.33
CA ARG A 304 -1.56 -15.12 -8.41
C ARG A 304 -2.70 -15.53 -9.32
N THR A 305 -3.87 -15.82 -8.76
CA THR A 305 -5.06 -16.20 -9.52
C THR A 305 -5.53 -15.05 -10.41
N MET A 306 -5.53 -13.81 -9.92
CA MET A 306 -5.86 -12.63 -10.72
C MET A 306 -4.85 -12.38 -11.84
N ILE A 307 -3.56 -12.50 -11.58
CA ILE A 307 -2.51 -12.40 -12.62
C ILE A 307 -2.68 -13.52 -13.64
N GLY A 308 -3.04 -14.72 -13.17
CA GLY A 308 -3.38 -15.84 -14.07
C GLY A 308 -4.50 -15.51 -15.05
N LEU A 309 -5.59 -14.84 -14.57
CA LEU A 309 -6.66 -14.39 -15.48
C LEU A 309 -6.14 -13.43 -16.55
N MET A 310 -5.31 -12.45 -16.16
CA MET A 310 -4.69 -11.52 -17.11
C MET A 310 -3.85 -12.26 -18.16
N GLY A 311 -3.03 -13.23 -17.70
CA GLY A 311 -2.15 -14.00 -18.56
C GLY A 311 -2.91 -14.86 -19.54
N ILE A 312 -3.77 -15.78 -19.07
CA ILE A 312 -4.45 -16.74 -19.95
C ILE A 312 -5.41 -16.09 -20.96
N THR A 313 -5.86 -14.87 -20.69
CA THR A 313 -6.73 -14.12 -21.63
C THR A 313 -5.95 -13.16 -22.52
N GLY A 314 -4.61 -13.14 -22.47
CA GLY A 314 -3.79 -12.22 -23.25
C GLY A 314 -3.93 -10.75 -22.83
N ASN A 315 -4.37 -10.51 -21.61
CA ASN A 315 -4.53 -9.17 -21.02
C ASN A 315 -3.40 -8.81 -20.07
N LEU A 316 -2.30 -9.56 -20.05
CA LEU A 316 -1.07 -9.24 -19.32
C LEU A 316 -0.05 -8.62 -20.27
N ASP A 317 0.48 -7.47 -19.89
CA ASP A 317 1.46 -6.68 -20.64
C ASP A 317 1.02 -6.31 -22.07
N ALA A 318 -0.27 -6.04 -22.22
CA ALA A 318 -0.87 -5.63 -23.48
C ALA A 318 -1.43 -4.20 -23.39
N PRO A 319 -1.37 -3.40 -24.50
CA PRO A 319 -1.96 -2.06 -24.54
C PRO A 319 -3.45 -2.08 -24.21
N GLY A 320 -3.88 -1.17 -23.33
CA GLY A 320 -5.27 -1.08 -22.88
C GLY A 320 -5.71 -2.17 -21.90
N ALA A 321 -4.81 -3.03 -21.45
CA ALA A 321 -5.05 -4.08 -20.47
C ALA A 321 -4.25 -3.84 -19.19
N ASN A 322 -3.63 -4.85 -18.60
CA ASN A 322 -2.75 -4.71 -17.44
C ASN A 322 -1.28 -4.74 -17.89
N ALA A 323 -0.69 -3.56 -18.09
CA ALA A 323 0.72 -3.41 -18.43
C ALA A 323 1.63 -3.69 -17.22
N LEU A 324 2.80 -4.26 -17.46
CA LEU A 324 3.82 -4.41 -16.42
C LEU A 324 4.47 -3.05 -16.13
N PHE A 325 4.55 -2.71 -14.85
CA PHE A 325 5.13 -1.44 -14.42
C PHE A 325 6.61 -1.35 -14.76
N VAL A 326 7.01 -0.26 -15.41
CA VAL A 326 8.41 0.04 -15.71
C VAL A 326 8.87 1.19 -14.82
N ASN A 327 9.97 0.97 -14.09
CA ASN A 327 10.55 2.04 -13.27
C ASN A 327 11.07 3.17 -14.16
N PRO A 328 10.77 4.44 -13.83
CA PRO A 328 11.38 5.56 -14.51
C PRO A 328 12.91 5.56 -14.30
N PRO A 329 13.70 6.17 -15.19
CA PRO A 329 15.17 6.20 -15.10
C PRO A 329 15.62 7.17 -13.99
N THR A 330 15.23 6.88 -12.76
CA THR A 330 15.56 7.66 -11.56
C THR A 330 16.24 6.77 -10.53
N ARG A 331 16.96 7.39 -9.59
CA ARG A 331 17.50 6.65 -8.45
C ARG A 331 16.36 6.03 -7.65
N THR A 332 16.47 4.74 -7.38
CA THR A 332 15.47 4.01 -6.60
C THR A 332 15.53 4.40 -5.11
N VAL A 333 14.42 4.20 -4.39
CA VAL A 333 14.39 4.37 -2.93
C VAL A 333 15.43 3.49 -2.25
N ALA A 334 15.62 2.25 -2.72
CA ALA A 334 16.59 1.32 -2.16
C ALA A 334 18.04 1.80 -2.29
N GLU A 335 18.39 2.41 -3.43
CA GLU A 335 19.72 3.01 -3.64
C GLU A 335 19.95 4.23 -2.74
N PHE A 336 18.96 5.13 -2.65
CA PHE A 336 19.04 6.29 -1.76
C PHE A 336 19.11 5.88 -0.30
N ALA A 337 18.33 4.89 0.09
CA ALA A 337 18.27 4.36 1.45
C ALA A 337 19.49 3.50 1.84
N ARG A 338 20.40 3.19 0.91
CA ARG A 338 21.63 2.45 1.18
C ARG A 338 21.38 1.03 1.73
N HIS A 339 20.39 0.32 1.22
CA HIS A 339 20.07 -1.04 1.68
C HIS A 339 21.24 -2.02 1.55
N LYS A 340 22.15 -1.79 0.61
CA LYS A 340 23.31 -2.65 0.37
C LYS A 340 24.42 -2.50 1.44
N ASP A 341 24.33 -1.47 2.29
CA ASP A 341 25.33 -1.21 3.32
C ASP A 341 25.16 -2.13 4.54
N LEU A 342 23.96 -2.70 4.74
CA LEU A 342 23.77 -3.70 5.79
C LEU A 342 24.44 -5.02 5.42
N SER A 343 25.24 -5.56 6.32
CA SER A 343 25.88 -6.87 6.14
C SER A 343 24.84 -7.99 6.11
N ARG A 344 25.19 -9.13 5.49
CA ARG A 344 24.32 -10.32 5.48
C ARG A 344 24.00 -10.81 6.88
N GLU A 345 24.93 -10.69 7.81
CA GLU A 345 24.78 -11.09 9.22
C GLU A 345 23.73 -10.22 9.92
N VAL A 346 23.75 -8.91 9.69
CA VAL A 346 22.76 -7.98 10.23
C VAL A 346 21.37 -8.26 9.62
N ILE A 347 21.32 -8.46 8.30
CA ILE A 347 20.06 -8.77 7.60
C ILE A 347 19.45 -10.08 8.12
N ALA A 348 20.26 -11.08 8.46
CA ALA A 348 19.79 -12.36 9.02
C ALA A 348 19.12 -12.20 10.39
N LYS A 349 19.42 -11.14 11.15
CA LYS A 349 18.79 -10.82 12.43
C LYS A 349 17.42 -10.12 12.27
N ARG A 350 16.95 -9.83 11.03
CA ARG A 350 15.65 -9.20 10.79
C ARG A 350 14.51 -10.02 11.36
N LEU A 351 13.69 -9.41 12.20
CA LEU A 351 12.55 -10.06 12.86
C LEU A 351 11.57 -10.65 11.83
N GLY A 352 11.37 -11.97 11.92
CA GLY A 352 10.48 -12.71 11.02
C GLY A 352 11.03 -12.95 9.61
N GLY A 353 12.30 -12.59 9.31
CA GLY A 353 12.89 -12.72 7.97
C GLY A 353 12.94 -14.17 7.46
N GLU A 354 13.21 -15.14 8.32
CA GLU A 354 13.20 -16.56 7.95
C GLU A 354 11.79 -17.12 7.75
N GLN A 355 10.84 -16.68 8.56
CA GLN A 355 9.45 -17.15 8.51
C GLN A 355 8.67 -16.53 7.34
N PHE A 356 8.88 -15.23 7.07
CA PHE A 356 8.12 -14.46 6.08
C PHE A 356 9.00 -14.04 4.90
N LYS A 357 9.42 -15.00 4.10
CA LYS A 357 10.39 -14.80 3.00
C LYS A 357 9.95 -13.76 1.95
N LEU A 358 8.67 -13.62 1.68
CA LEU A 358 8.16 -12.60 0.76
C LEU A 358 8.29 -11.19 1.37
N GLY A 359 7.99 -11.02 2.67
CA GLY A 359 8.18 -9.77 3.39
C GLY A 359 9.65 -9.35 3.47
N ALA A 360 10.55 -10.31 3.67
CA ALA A 360 11.98 -10.07 3.73
C ALA A 360 12.55 -9.51 2.41
N ARG A 361 11.96 -9.80 1.25
CA ARG A 361 12.37 -9.25 -0.05
C ARG A 361 12.21 -7.72 -0.14
N VAL A 362 11.24 -7.15 0.57
CA VAL A 362 10.98 -5.71 0.60
C VAL A 362 11.59 -5.00 1.82
N ALA A 363 12.47 -5.69 2.54
CA ALA A 363 13.25 -5.17 3.67
C ALA A 363 12.43 -4.72 4.90
N PHE A 364 11.21 -5.25 5.09
CA PHE A 364 10.34 -4.93 6.21
C PHE A 364 10.18 -6.09 7.19
N ILE A 365 9.92 -5.77 8.46
CA ILE A 365 9.58 -6.74 9.48
C ILE A 365 8.06 -6.88 9.63
N ASN A 366 7.60 -8.05 10.04
CA ASN A 366 6.20 -8.25 10.39
C ASN A 366 5.88 -7.55 11.73
N PRO A 367 4.82 -6.70 11.85
CA PRO A 367 4.49 -6.00 13.09
C PRO A 367 4.27 -6.93 14.26
N LYS A 368 3.63 -8.08 14.06
CA LYS A 368 3.41 -9.06 15.13
C LYS A 368 4.74 -9.52 15.72
N LYS A 369 5.77 -9.72 14.88
CA LYS A 369 7.11 -10.09 15.35
C LYS A 369 7.81 -8.97 16.10
N ALA A 370 7.53 -7.71 15.76
CA ALA A 370 8.01 -6.59 16.56
C ALA A 370 7.35 -6.58 17.95
N TRP A 371 6.04 -6.80 18.02
CA TRP A 371 5.34 -6.87 19.32
C TRP A 371 5.78 -8.07 20.15
N ASP A 372 5.95 -9.26 19.54
CA ASP A 372 6.47 -10.44 20.21
C ASP A 372 7.88 -10.19 20.78
N SER A 373 8.75 -9.58 20.00
CA SER A 373 10.10 -9.21 20.40
C SER A 373 10.08 -8.26 21.61
N ILE A 374 9.27 -7.23 21.60
CA ILE A 374 9.18 -6.26 22.70
C ILE A 374 8.58 -6.91 23.97
N LEU A 375 7.50 -7.69 23.81
CA LEU A 375 6.74 -8.24 24.92
C LEU A 375 7.42 -9.44 25.55
N TYR A 376 7.97 -10.33 24.74
CA TYR A 376 8.42 -11.67 25.17
C TYR A 376 9.93 -11.89 24.98
N GLY A 377 10.63 -11.00 24.27
CA GLY A 377 12.07 -11.13 24.01
C GLY A 377 12.43 -12.18 22.96
N GLU A 378 11.53 -12.51 22.05
CA GLU A 378 11.73 -13.55 21.03
C GLU A 378 11.89 -12.98 19.61
N PRO A 379 12.98 -13.31 18.90
CA PRO A 379 14.18 -14.06 19.31
C PRO A 379 15.17 -13.21 20.16
N TYR A 380 14.97 -11.92 20.26
CA TYR A 380 15.65 -10.96 21.13
C TYR A 380 14.72 -9.80 21.43
N GLN A 381 14.98 -9.04 22.50
CA GLN A 381 14.08 -7.98 22.96
C GLN A 381 14.43 -6.63 22.35
N LEU A 382 13.56 -6.06 21.51
CA LEU A 382 13.68 -4.66 21.09
C LEU A 382 13.62 -3.74 22.31
N LYS A 383 14.55 -2.78 22.37
CA LYS A 383 14.76 -1.86 23.49
C LYS A 383 14.28 -0.46 23.20
N ALA A 384 14.54 0.04 22.00
CA ALA A 384 14.18 1.39 21.61
C ALA A 384 13.47 1.44 20.27
N GLY A 385 12.71 2.53 20.03
CA GLY A 385 11.97 2.72 18.79
C GLY A 385 11.90 4.18 18.35
N LEU A 386 11.85 4.36 17.01
CA LEU A 386 11.48 5.63 16.39
C LEU A 386 10.32 5.38 15.42
N LEU A 387 9.20 6.04 15.65
CA LEU A 387 7.98 5.92 14.84
C LEU A 387 7.65 7.26 14.17
N CYS A 388 7.50 7.26 12.84
CA CYS A 388 7.25 8.47 12.06
C CYS A 388 5.93 8.37 11.29
N GLY A 389 5.01 9.31 11.51
CA GLY A 389 3.73 9.41 10.80
C GLY A 389 2.91 8.10 10.88
N THR A 390 2.94 7.42 12.02
CA THR A 390 2.23 6.17 12.25
C THR A 390 1.64 6.10 13.65
N ASN A 391 0.43 5.57 13.75
CA ASN A 391 -0.31 5.44 15.00
C ASN A 391 -0.71 3.97 15.26
N PRO A 392 0.25 3.09 15.60
CA PRO A 392 0.00 1.65 15.77
C PRO A 392 -1.10 1.32 16.78
N VAL A 393 -1.22 2.09 17.87
CA VAL A 393 -2.26 1.90 18.88
C VAL A 393 -3.67 2.00 18.31
N VAL A 394 -3.86 2.75 17.21
CA VAL A 394 -5.16 2.89 16.54
C VAL A 394 -5.26 2.07 15.26
N SER A 395 -4.15 1.91 14.52
CA SER A 395 -4.16 1.34 13.18
C SER A 395 -3.89 -0.17 13.12
N ARG A 396 -3.50 -0.81 14.22
CA ARG A 396 -3.24 -2.26 14.25
C ARG A 396 -4.45 -3.05 14.76
N ALA A 397 -4.60 -4.28 14.27
CA ALA A 397 -5.74 -5.13 14.58
C ALA A 397 -5.90 -5.42 16.08
N ASN A 398 -4.80 -5.57 16.82
CA ASN A 398 -4.80 -5.74 18.28
C ASN A 398 -4.20 -4.50 18.96
N ALA A 399 -5.03 -3.48 19.16
CA ALA A 399 -4.63 -2.23 19.79
C ALA A 399 -4.03 -2.41 21.21
N LYS A 400 -4.58 -3.35 21.99
CA LYS A 400 -4.10 -3.63 23.35
C LYS A 400 -2.67 -4.19 23.34
N GLU A 401 -2.37 -5.06 22.41
CA GLU A 401 -1.03 -5.64 22.25
C GLU A 401 -0.01 -4.57 21.80
N ALA A 402 -0.38 -3.75 20.82
CA ALA A 402 0.48 -2.64 20.35
C ALA A 402 0.74 -1.63 21.48
N TYR A 403 -0.28 -1.30 22.26
CA TYR A 403 -0.17 -0.42 23.41
C TYR A 403 0.79 -0.99 24.46
N ALA A 404 0.57 -2.26 24.89
CA ALA A 404 1.42 -2.92 25.88
C ALA A 404 2.88 -3.06 25.40
N ALA A 405 3.09 -3.34 24.13
CA ALA A 405 4.43 -3.43 23.55
C ALA A 405 5.14 -2.07 23.59
N LEU A 406 4.50 -1.00 23.11
CA LEU A 406 5.11 0.33 23.09
C LEU A 406 5.42 0.87 24.48
N GLN A 407 4.58 0.57 25.48
CA GLN A 407 4.86 0.92 26.89
C GLN A 407 6.08 0.19 27.49
N LYS A 408 6.45 -0.97 26.93
CA LYS A 408 7.58 -1.76 27.43
C LYS A 408 8.92 -1.37 26.83
N LEU A 409 8.93 -0.56 25.77
CA LEU A 409 10.18 -0.01 25.23
C LEU A 409 10.86 0.87 26.28
N GLU A 410 12.18 0.77 26.38
CA GLU A 410 12.99 1.58 27.29
C GLU A 410 13.12 3.03 26.81
N PHE A 411 12.96 3.26 25.50
CA PHE A 411 12.98 4.60 24.92
C PHE A 411 12.19 4.62 23.58
N LEU A 412 11.24 5.55 23.48
CA LEU A 412 10.39 5.71 22.30
C LEU A 412 10.39 7.16 21.80
N VAL A 413 10.70 7.34 20.53
CA VAL A 413 10.58 8.61 19.80
C VAL A 413 9.41 8.53 18.83
N VAL A 414 8.54 9.54 18.85
CA VAL A 414 7.46 9.67 17.86
C VAL A 414 7.59 10.98 17.10
N ILE A 415 7.49 10.90 15.77
CA ILE A 415 7.46 12.03 14.85
C ILE A 415 6.05 12.09 14.25
N ASP A 416 5.29 13.13 14.57
CA ASP A 416 3.91 13.29 14.08
C ASP A 416 3.48 14.77 14.13
N HIS A 417 2.33 15.08 13.55
CA HIS A 417 1.76 16.43 13.59
C HIS A 417 0.97 16.73 14.87
N PHE A 418 0.40 15.69 15.49
CA PHE A 418 -0.51 15.78 16.62
C PHE A 418 -0.15 14.78 17.70
N MET A 419 -0.58 15.08 18.95
CA MET A 419 -0.46 14.16 20.06
C MET A 419 -1.48 13.01 19.89
N THR A 420 -1.06 11.98 19.17
CA THR A 420 -1.85 10.76 18.94
C THR A 420 -1.75 9.80 20.13
N PRO A 421 -2.65 8.81 20.28
CA PRO A 421 -2.52 7.78 21.32
C PRO A 421 -1.16 7.05 21.32
N THR A 422 -0.52 6.89 20.18
CA THR A 422 0.85 6.37 20.11
C THR A 422 1.87 7.39 20.60
N ALA A 423 1.72 8.65 20.21
CA ALA A 423 2.60 9.74 20.64
C ALA A 423 2.57 9.96 22.17
N GLU A 424 1.40 9.76 22.78
CA GLU A 424 1.27 9.81 24.25
C GLU A 424 2.12 8.77 24.99
N LEU A 425 2.58 7.72 24.33
CA LEU A 425 3.47 6.72 24.94
C LEU A 425 4.96 7.08 24.80
N ALA A 426 5.30 8.05 23.98
CA ALA A 426 6.69 8.40 23.68
C ALA A 426 7.39 9.14 24.83
N ASP A 427 8.71 9.08 24.85
CA ASP A 427 9.60 9.87 25.70
C ASP A 427 9.96 11.21 25.05
N ILE A 428 10.14 11.19 23.71
CA ILE A 428 10.40 12.37 22.88
C ILE A 428 9.37 12.43 21.76
N PHE A 429 8.76 13.59 21.58
CA PHE A 429 7.93 13.92 20.43
C PHE A 429 8.63 14.96 19.55
N LEU A 430 8.69 14.69 18.24
CA LEU A 430 9.19 15.62 17.22
C LEU A 430 8.05 16.04 16.28
N PRO A 431 7.88 17.34 15.98
CA PRO A 431 6.80 17.86 15.14
C PRO A 431 7.02 17.67 13.64
#